data_b9b4e2c2d09823d0fab3d292ca2a1359
#
_entry.id   b9b4e2c2d09823d0fab3d292ca2a1359
#
_cell.length_a   1.000
_cell.length_b   1.000
_cell.length_c   1.000
_cell.angle_alpha   90.00
_cell.angle_beta   90.00
_cell.angle_gamma   90.00
#
_symmetry.space_group_name_H-M   'P 1'
#
loop_
_entity.id
_entity.type
_entity.pdbx_description
1 polymer ?
#
loop_
_entity_poly.entity_id
_entity_poly.type
_entity_poly.pdbx_seq_one_letter_code
_entity_poly.pdbx_strand_id
1 'polypeptide(L)'
;MEYLGIEPDKQNSILKNYFNNKDKIPSIVGIERRELGAYYTDEHIVNYILRKLRVNPDSSILDPSCGCGSFIFPLYLKVSNKNDHMGKVYGVDIDPKAVSYTVNTLNSLSGTNGIDKIKSHIITEDFIFKPSISDTTANKANSNAPEILIDGSFDFIVGNPPFNLINQKNKIPLLTKDAHRYIGNRARNVPIYFILRGMEILKEGGILAYVLPKTILYVNRYKEFRDYILQNFTIIRITEIGRKFKGVRGEQIILFLKNKKPRANSSIEFSEFIGRKNIIKKDNNYKINQNYFNSLNVIPTLPDLKSYKIIKKLQDLSPSQIFNLDKVGVFRGISIGSDIIKTIPYIKGSKVQDDYFIRGKDISKLHLKHIAVFNMKACKEQELTRLRTPKIILQNIYSSESGLISYLDMEGIPTTETVTNIILEDKKKLAYMFALLNSKLINFYLSQVIFSRSRLTMHVDGTYLRQLPLIWNPEREETEKIAELGANSHAEQHNGIKPILKAIDKQVYSLYDMDDESKKLVEEIMAKTLSNKSLW
;
A
#
# COMPACT_ATOMS: atom_id res chain seq x y z
N MET A 1 -23.94 -19.12 26.68
CA MET A 1 -24.30 -17.70 26.58
C MET A 1 -25.28 -17.23 27.64
N GLU A 2 -25.76 -18.09 28.50
CA GLU A 2 -26.69 -17.75 29.63
C GLU A 2 -26.00 -17.10 30.85
N TYR A 3 -24.74 -16.68 30.74
CA TYR A 3 -23.92 -16.39 31.94
C TYR A 3 -23.87 -14.92 32.38
N LEU A 4 -24.48 -13.98 31.68
CA LEU A 4 -24.37 -12.54 32.01
C LEU A 4 -25.63 -11.96 32.70
N GLY A 5 -26.67 -12.76 32.97
CA GLY A 5 -27.89 -12.26 33.55
C GLY A 5 -28.72 -11.33 32.65
N ILE A 6 -28.28 -11.09 31.41
CA ILE A 6 -29.00 -10.37 30.37
C ILE A 6 -29.38 -11.38 29.28
N GLU A 7 -30.65 -11.39 28.91
CA GLU A 7 -31.13 -12.27 27.84
C GLU A 7 -30.32 -12.11 26.57
N PRO A 8 -29.90 -13.21 25.89
CA PRO A 8 -29.11 -13.18 24.69
C PRO A 8 -29.67 -12.27 23.60
N ASP A 9 -30.98 -12.17 23.51
CA ASP A 9 -31.68 -11.32 22.55
C ASP A 9 -31.48 -9.82 22.85
N LYS A 10 -31.39 -9.43 24.11
CA LYS A 10 -31.13 -8.03 24.49
C LYS A 10 -29.68 -7.62 24.18
N GLN A 11 -28.71 -8.49 24.41
CA GLN A 11 -27.30 -8.24 24.06
C GLN A 11 -27.12 -8.10 22.54
N ASN A 12 -27.71 -9.01 21.77
CA ASN A 12 -27.71 -8.94 20.31
C ASN A 12 -28.41 -7.68 19.79
N SER A 13 -29.50 -7.27 20.44
CA SER A 13 -30.20 -6.03 20.11
C SER A 13 -29.35 -4.78 20.35
N ILE A 14 -28.61 -4.71 21.47
CA ILE A 14 -27.72 -3.58 21.78
C ILE A 14 -26.58 -3.50 20.76
N LEU A 15 -25.91 -4.61 20.45
CA LEU A 15 -24.84 -4.64 19.42
C LEU A 15 -25.38 -4.23 18.05
N LYS A 16 -26.53 -4.77 17.66
CA LYS A 16 -27.15 -4.44 16.37
C LYS A 16 -27.51 -2.96 16.30
N ASN A 17 -28.02 -2.41 17.40
CA ASN A 17 -28.34 -0.98 17.51
C ASN A 17 -27.05 -0.14 17.43
N TYR A 18 -25.97 -0.54 18.11
CA TYR A 18 -24.66 0.12 18.02
C TYR A 18 -24.16 0.17 16.59
N PHE A 19 -24.03 -0.97 15.91
CA PHE A 19 -23.52 -1.02 14.54
C PHE A 19 -24.41 -0.33 13.51
N ASN A 20 -25.72 -0.30 13.71
CA ASN A 20 -26.66 0.42 12.85
C ASN A 20 -26.56 1.95 13.01
N ASN A 21 -26.20 2.44 14.22
CA ASN A 21 -26.12 3.86 14.52
C ASN A 21 -24.68 4.41 14.64
N LYS A 22 -23.66 3.59 14.39
CA LYS A 22 -22.25 3.98 14.53
C LYS A 22 -21.89 5.26 13.77
N ASP A 23 -22.55 5.53 12.66
CA ASP A 23 -22.30 6.75 11.87
C ASP A 23 -22.81 8.03 12.55
N LYS A 24 -23.69 7.92 13.54
CA LYS A 24 -24.19 9.01 14.37
C LYS A 24 -23.35 9.25 15.63
N ILE A 25 -22.56 8.25 16.05
CA ILE A 25 -21.74 8.34 17.28
C ILE A 25 -20.74 9.50 17.26
N PRO A 26 -20.05 9.81 16.15
CA PRO A 26 -19.12 10.96 16.09
C PRO A 26 -19.77 12.29 16.45
N SER A 27 -21.02 12.51 16.03
CA SER A 27 -21.74 13.75 16.38
C SER A 27 -22.12 13.79 17.85
N ILE A 28 -22.36 12.61 18.48
CA ILE A 28 -22.70 12.48 19.90
C ILE A 28 -21.47 12.78 20.77
N VAL A 29 -20.30 12.27 20.41
CA VAL A 29 -19.06 12.47 21.19
C VAL A 29 -18.26 13.70 20.76
N GLY A 30 -18.70 14.42 19.71
CA GLY A 30 -18.05 15.63 19.21
C GLY A 30 -16.71 15.40 18.52
N ILE A 31 -16.50 14.19 18.00
CA ILE A 31 -15.24 13.83 17.28
C ILE A 31 -15.35 14.26 15.82
N GLU A 32 -14.45 15.11 15.37
CA GLU A 32 -14.24 15.35 13.95
C GLU A 32 -13.37 14.24 13.33
N ARG A 33 -14.00 13.33 12.55
CA ARG A 33 -13.37 12.14 11.94
C ARG A 33 -12.08 12.45 11.16
N ARG A 34 -12.00 13.63 10.52
CA ARG A 34 -10.86 13.99 9.68
C ARG A 34 -9.63 14.36 10.47
N GLU A 35 -9.79 14.98 11.62
CA GLU A 35 -8.69 15.48 12.44
C GLU A 35 -7.96 14.34 13.17
N LEU A 36 -8.69 13.35 13.67
CA LEU A 36 -8.13 12.21 14.40
C LEU A 36 -7.78 11.03 13.49
N GLY A 37 -8.21 11.02 12.21
CA GLY A 37 -8.05 9.86 11.33
C GLY A 37 -8.81 8.62 11.80
N ALA A 38 -9.78 8.81 12.72
CA ALA A 38 -10.54 7.75 13.35
C ALA A 38 -11.73 7.32 12.46
N TYR A 39 -11.81 6.03 12.16
CA TYR A 39 -12.89 5.44 11.36
C TYR A 39 -13.46 4.22 12.08
N TYR A 40 -14.78 4.21 12.25
CA TYR A 40 -15.44 3.05 12.88
C TYR A 40 -15.40 1.83 11.97
N THR A 41 -14.98 0.71 12.55
CA THR A 41 -14.85 -0.54 11.83
C THR A 41 -16.21 -1.21 11.65
N ASP A 42 -16.47 -1.74 10.46
CA ASP A 42 -17.70 -2.46 10.14
C ASP A 42 -17.79 -3.78 10.90
N GLU A 43 -19.01 -4.13 11.36
CA GLU A 43 -19.27 -5.36 12.11
C GLU A 43 -18.73 -6.62 11.42
N HIS A 44 -18.89 -6.72 10.12
CA HIS A 44 -18.41 -7.88 9.36
C HIS A 44 -16.90 -8.01 9.36
N ILE A 45 -16.17 -6.89 9.36
CA ILE A 45 -14.71 -6.87 9.47
C ILE A 45 -14.29 -7.31 10.87
N VAL A 46 -14.93 -6.75 11.91
CA VAL A 46 -14.67 -7.14 13.30
C VAL A 46 -14.91 -8.64 13.50
N ASN A 47 -16.09 -9.13 13.12
CA ASN A 47 -16.45 -10.55 13.22
C ASN A 47 -15.52 -11.47 12.43
N TYR A 48 -15.01 -11.02 11.26
CA TYR A 48 -14.02 -11.75 10.51
C TYR A 48 -12.70 -11.89 11.28
N ILE A 49 -12.16 -10.78 11.80
CA ILE A 49 -10.93 -10.79 12.58
C ILE A 49 -11.05 -11.71 13.79
N LEU A 50 -12.10 -11.55 14.59
CA LEU A 50 -12.29 -12.33 15.81
C LEU A 50 -12.48 -13.82 15.55
N ARG A 51 -13.13 -14.21 14.45
CA ARG A 51 -13.22 -15.62 14.04
C ARG A 51 -11.87 -16.21 13.63
N LYS A 52 -11.01 -15.43 12.95
CA LYS A 52 -9.70 -15.89 12.52
C LYS A 52 -8.72 -16.04 13.67
N LEU A 53 -8.82 -15.21 14.69
CA LEU A 53 -7.98 -15.27 15.89
C LEU A 53 -8.33 -16.44 16.82
N ARG A 54 -9.54 -17.01 16.73
CA ARG A 54 -10.03 -18.09 17.62
C ARG A 54 -9.93 -17.70 19.10
N VAL A 55 -10.30 -16.46 19.41
CA VAL A 55 -10.32 -15.92 20.76
C VAL A 55 -11.15 -16.81 21.71
N ASN A 56 -10.62 -17.11 22.88
CA ASN A 56 -11.29 -17.85 23.96
C ASN A 56 -11.41 -16.97 25.23
N PRO A 57 -12.16 -17.39 26.25
CA PRO A 57 -12.37 -16.61 27.47
C PRO A 57 -11.12 -16.26 28.28
N ASP A 58 -10.05 -17.09 28.17
CA ASP A 58 -8.79 -16.88 28.91
C ASP A 58 -7.82 -15.95 28.17
N SER A 59 -8.13 -15.62 26.91
CA SER A 59 -7.27 -14.80 26.08
C SER A 59 -7.15 -13.37 26.59
N SER A 60 -5.94 -12.86 26.70
CA SER A 60 -5.62 -11.47 26.99
C SER A 60 -5.57 -10.66 25.68
N ILE A 61 -6.47 -9.65 25.56
CA ILE A 61 -6.71 -8.96 24.29
C ILE A 61 -6.68 -7.45 24.50
N LEU A 62 -5.97 -6.74 23.62
CA LEU A 62 -5.92 -5.29 23.60
C LEU A 62 -6.43 -4.72 22.27
N ASP A 63 -7.27 -3.68 22.34
CA ASP A 63 -7.49 -2.72 21.25
C ASP A 63 -6.83 -1.39 21.61
N PRO A 64 -5.67 -1.03 21.02
CA PRO A 64 -4.93 0.18 21.39
C PRO A 64 -5.43 1.47 20.72
N SER A 65 -6.53 1.40 19.99
CA SER A 65 -7.26 2.51 19.37
C SER A 65 -8.75 2.24 19.41
N CYS A 66 -9.24 1.95 20.63
CA CYS A 66 -10.56 1.35 20.82
C CYS A 66 -11.73 2.27 20.43
N GLY A 67 -11.51 3.58 20.39
CA GLY A 67 -12.52 4.55 20.02
C GLY A 67 -13.82 4.34 20.81
N CYS A 68 -14.92 4.31 20.08
CA CYS A 68 -16.25 4.04 20.66
C CYS A 68 -16.60 2.55 20.77
N GLY A 69 -15.60 1.64 20.81
CA GLY A 69 -15.80 0.26 21.21
C GLY A 69 -16.10 -0.76 20.11
N SER A 70 -15.79 -0.48 18.85
CA SER A 70 -16.11 -1.39 17.72
C SER A 70 -15.60 -2.82 17.90
N PHE A 71 -14.41 -3.00 18.45
CA PHE A 71 -13.86 -4.32 18.81
C PHE A 71 -14.19 -4.69 20.25
N ILE A 72 -14.24 -3.72 21.15
CA ILE A 72 -14.42 -3.95 22.59
C ILE A 72 -15.75 -4.64 22.90
N PHE A 73 -16.87 -4.17 22.32
CA PHE A 73 -18.18 -4.75 22.62
C PHE A 73 -18.32 -6.20 22.17
N PRO A 74 -17.96 -6.60 20.92
CA PRO A 74 -18.00 -8.00 20.53
C PRO A 74 -17.01 -8.88 21.31
N LEU A 75 -15.86 -8.35 21.72
CA LEU A 75 -14.90 -9.06 22.56
C LEU A 75 -15.45 -9.28 23.95
N TYR A 76 -16.00 -8.23 24.56
CA TYR A 76 -16.66 -8.30 25.86
C TYR A 76 -17.70 -9.43 25.90
N LEU A 77 -18.61 -9.46 24.93
CA LEU A 77 -19.64 -10.50 24.85
C LEU A 77 -19.10 -11.91 24.63
N LYS A 78 -17.89 -12.03 24.05
CA LYS A 78 -17.29 -13.32 23.77
C LYS A 78 -16.49 -13.90 24.93
N VAL A 79 -15.87 -13.06 25.77
CA VAL A 79 -14.95 -13.48 26.82
C VAL A 79 -15.46 -13.25 28.24
N SER A 80 -16.47 -12.37 28.43
CA SER A 80 -17.04 -12.11 29.74
C SER A 80 -17.74 -13.34 30.30
N ASN A 81 -17.65 -13.54 31.65
CA ASN A 81 -18.33 -14.59 32.39
C ASN A 81 -18.98 -14.00 33.64
N LYS A 82 -19.74 -14.84 34.38
CA LYS A 82 -20.50 -14.40 35.59
C LYS A 82 -19.61 -13.78 36.68
N ASN A 83 -18.38 -14.23 36.80
CA ASN A 83 -17.47 -13.81 37.88
C ASN A 83 -16.52 -12.72 37.47
N ASP A 84 -16.29 -12.54 36.15
CA ASP A 84 -15.38 -11.56 35.59
C ASP A 84 -16.02 -10.86 34.39
N HIS A 85 -16.69 -9.74 34.66
CA HIS A 85 -17.44 -8.98 33.67
C HIS A 85 -16.60 -8.46 32.50
N MET A 86 -15.27 -8.23 32.66
CA MET A 86 -14.41 -7.77 31.59
C MET A 86 -13.53 -8.87 31.01
N GLY A 87 -13.31 -9.99 31.73
CA GLY A 87 -12.29 -10.94 31.35
C GLY A 87 -10.92 -10.23 31.28
N LYS A 88 -10.14 -10.57 30.26
CA LYS A 88 -8.84 -9.93 29.96
C LYS A 88 -8.90 -9.08 28.70
N VAL A 89 -10.00 -8.29 28.54
CA VAL A 89 -10.18 -7.35 27.41
C VAL A 89 -9.83 -5.95 27.85
N TYR A 90 -8.94 -5.32 27.09
CA TYR A 90 -8.43 -3.99 27.37
C TYR A 90 -8.58 -3.08 26.14
N GLY A 91 -8.82 -1.80 26.40
CA GLY A 91 -8.91 -0.77 25.38
C GLY A 91 -8.15 0.48 25.76
N VAL A 92 -7.45 1.05 24.79
CA VAL A 92 -6.75 2.33 24.92
C VAL A 92 -7.22 3.26 23.81
N ASP A 93 -7.49 4.50 24.12
CA ASP A 93 -7.72 5.54 23.12
C ASP A 93 -7.23 6.90 23.64
N ILE A 94 -6.79 7.77 22.74
CA ILE A 94 -6.35 9.12 23.09
C ILE A 94 -7.51 10.06 23.37
N ASP A 95 -8.73 9.75 22.86
CA ASP A 95 -9.91 10.57 23.00
C ASP A 95 -10.71 10.20 24.26
N PRO A 96 -10.73 11.06 25.30
CA PRO A 96 -11.46 10.80 26.55
C PRO A 96 -12.98 10.68 26.35
N LYS A 97 -13.54 11.33 25.31
CA LYS A 97 -14.98 11.26 25.03
C LYS A 97 -15.35 9.89 24.45
N ALA A 98 -14.52 9.37 23.55
CA ALA A 98 -14.70 8.05 22.98
C ALA A 98 -14.55 6.95 24.07
N VAL A 99 -13.55 7.08 24.94
CA VAL A 99 -13.37 6.20 26.10
C VAL A 99 -14.58 6.25 27.02
N SER A 100 -15.05 7.44 27.40
CA SER A 100 -16.25 7.60 28.22
C SER A 100 -17.50 6.95 27.61
N TYR A 101 -17.69 7.12 26.29
CA TYR A 101 -18.78 6.45 25.58
C TYR A 101 -18.65 4.92 25.66
N THR A 102 -17.47 4.37 25.46
CA THR A 102 -17.22 2.93 25.53
C THR A 102 -17.46 2.38 26.95
N VAL A 103 -16.95 3.07 27.97
CA VAL A 103 -17.16 2.71 29.38
C VAL A 103 -18.68 2.71 29.75
N ASN A 104 -19.40 3.77 29.39
CA ASN A 104 -20.83 3.89 29.69
C ASN A 104 -21.67 2.81 28.98
N THR A 105 -21.30 2.49 27.72
CA THR A 105 -21.99 1.42 26.97
C THR A 105 -21.72 0.05 27.58
N LEU A 106 -20.47 -0.24 27.97
CA LEU A 106 -20.12 -1.49 28.68
C LEU A 106 -20.84 -1.61 30.00
N ASN A 107 -20.93 -0.51 30.77
CA ASN A 107 -21.66 -0.49 32.03
C ASN A 107 -23.14 -0.82 31.83
N SER A 108 -23.74 -0.30 30.77
CA SER A 108 -25.13 -0.64 30.40
C SER A 108 -25.32 -2.11 29.99
N LEU A 109 -24.24 -2.74 29.47
CA LEU A 109 -24.22 -4.16 29.09
C LEU A 109 -23.97 -5.09 30.30
N SER A 110 -23.21 -4.63 31.31
CA SER A 110 -22.78 -5.45 32.46
C SER A 110 -23.78 -5.52 33.59
N GLY A 111 -24.75 -4.60 33.68
CA GLY A 111 -25.73 -4.56 34.75
C GLY A 111 -25.13 -4.25 36.13
N THR A 112 -25.00 -3.05 36.48
CA THR A 112 -24.89 -2.36 37.78
C THR A 112 -23.62 -2.40 38.65
N ASN A 113 -22.74 -3.39 38.68
CA ASN A 113 -21.66 -3.39 39.72
C ASN A 113 -20.20 -3.45 39.20
N GLY A 114 -19.96 -3.21 37.93
CA GLY A 114 -18.63 -3.41 37.34
C GLY A 114 -17.87 -2.16 36.85
N ILE A 115 -18.37 -0.95 37.18
CA ILE A 115 -17.84 0.28 36.53
C ILE A 115 -16.36 0.56 36.81
N ASP A 116 -15.91 0.30 38.02
CA ASP A 116 -14.50 0.55 38.37
C ASP A 116 -13.55 -0.42 37.65
N LYS A 117 -13.96 -1.67 37.53
CA LYS A 117 -13.21 -2.66 36.74
C LYS A 117 -13.23 -2.31 35.27
N ILE A 118 -14.35 -1.89 34.71
CA ILE A 118 -14.46 -1.42 33.34
C ILE A 118 -13.50 -0.24 33.10
N LYS A 119 -13.48 0.74 34.02
CA LYS A 119 -12.58 1.90 33.95
C LYS A 119 -11.09 1.52 34.03
N SER A 120 -10.74 0.46 34.77
CA SER A 120 -9.37 -0.02 34.85
C SER A 120 -8.91 -0.75 33.58
N HIS A 121 -9.84 -1.23 32.75
CA HIS A 121 -9.55 -1.93 31.48
C HIS A 121 -9.65 -1.04 30.26
N ILE A 122 -10.45 0.04 30.30
CA ILE A 122 -10.65 0.97 29.18
C ILE A 122 -10.14 2.34 29.61
N ILE A 123 -8.99 2.75 29.07
CA ILE A 123 -8.24 3.91 29.54
C ILE A 123 -8.00 4.96 28.47
N THR A 124 -7.87 6.22 28.90
CA THR A 124 -7.48 7.33 28.04
C THR A 124 -5.98 7.52 28.10
N GLU A 125 -5.27 7.15 27.02
CA GLU A 125 -3.82 7.24 26.92
C GLU A 125 -3.35 7.33 25.49
N ASP A 126 -2.14 7.87 25.27
CA ASP A 126 -1.47 7.86 23.98
C ASP A 126 -0.64 6.57 23.86
N PHE A 127 -1.16 5.61 23.09
CA PHE A 127 -0.54 4.29 22.95
C PHE A 127 0.90 4.30 22.42
N ILE A 128 1.23 5.22 21.50
CA ILE A 128 2.53 5.24 20.83
C ILE A 128 3.59 6.10 21.52
N PHE A 129 3.18 6.99 22.43
CA PHE A 129 4.11 7.91 23.12
C PHE A 129 4.34 7.57 24.59
N LYS A 130 3.67 6.57 25.14
CA LYS A 130 3.86 6.18 26.54
C LYS A 130 4.92 5.09 26.67
N PRO A 131 5.93 5.24 27.59
CA PRO A 131 6.92 4.21 27.83
C PRO A 131 6.28 2.93 28.35
N SER A 132 6.85 1.76 28.00
CA SER A 132 6.55 0.51 28.69
C SER A 132 7.11 0.54 30.11
N ILE A 133 6.51 -0.23 31.01
CA ILE A 133 6.92 -0.29 32.42
C ILE A 133 8.32 -0.90 32.59
N SER A 134 8.82 -1.64 31.57
CA SER A 134 10.20 -2.19 31.58
C SER A 134 11.29 -1.12 31.60
N ASP A 135 11.03 0.10 31.13
CA ASP A 135 12.01 1.20 31.10
C ASP A 135 12.04 2.05 32.38
N THR A 136 11.15 1.79 33.32
CA THR A 136 11.06 2.58 34.56
C THR A 136 11.85 1.98 35.74
N THR A 137 13.17 1.87 35.64
CA THR A 137 14.05 1.81 36.81
C THR A 137 14.20 3.17 37.49
N ALA A 138 13.62 4.23 36.91
CA ALA A 138 13.63 5.58 37.47
C ALA A 138 12.19 6.05 37.76
N ASN A 139 11.87 6.17 39.05
CA ASN A 139 10.69 6.82 39.64
C ASN A 139 9.36 6.08 39.60
N LYS A 140 9.27 4.97 40.32
CA LYS A 140 8.01 4.33 40.76
C LYS A 140 7.08 5.21 41.60
N ALA A 141 7.49 6.41 41.95
CA ALA A 141 6.79 7.21 42.97
C ALA A 141 5.67 8.14 42.41
N ASN A 142 5.58 8.40 41.10
CA ASN A 142 4.64 9.40 40.57
C ASN A 142 3.89 9.02 39.29
N SER A 143 3.88 7.76 38.84
CA SER A 143 3.08 7.38 37.68
C SER A 143 1.85 6.60 38.11
N ASN A 144 0.68 7.25 38.17
CA ASN A 144 -0.66 6.61 38.13
C ASN A 144 -0.91 5.94 36.76
N ALA A 145 0.14 5.45 36.11
CA ALA A 145 0.02 4.76 34.86
C ALA A 145 -0.53 3.34 35.13
N PRO A 146 -1.67 2.97 34.59
CA PRO A 146 -2.20 1.64 34.78
C PRO A 146 -1.19 0.61 34.21
N GLU A 147 -1.00 -0.49 34.96
CA GLU A 147 -0.15 -1.64 34.61
C GLU A 147 -0.57 -2.39 33.32
N ILE A 148 -1.38 -1.77 32.48
CA ILE A 148 -2.02 -2.42 31.32
C ILE A 148 -1.05 -2.62 30.14
N LEU A 149 -0.08 -1.72 29.96
CA LEU A 149 0.83 -1.77 28.80
C LEU A 149 2.19 -2.41 29.19
N ILE A 150 2.13 -3.66 29.65
CA ILE A 150 3.32 -4.44 30.02
C ILE A 150 3.79 -5.23 28.79
N ASP A 151 5.10 -5.23 28.55
CA ASP A 151 5.70 -6.02 27.47
C ASP A 151 5.43 -7.52 27.65
N GLY A 152 5.05 -8.19 26.56
CA GLY A 152 4.76 -9.61 26.57
C GLY A 152 3.48 -10.01 27.33
N SER A 153 2.47 -9.13 27.44
CA SER A 153 1.27 -9.40 28.25
C SER A 153 0.07 -9.89 27.47
N PHE A 154 0.01 -9.64 26.15
CA PHE A 154 -1.18 -9.91 25.37
C PHE A 154 -1.04 -11.13 24.45
N ASP A 155 -2.11 -11.95 24.38
CA ASP A 155 -2.23 -13.03 23.42
C ASP A 155 -2.64 -12.49 22.05
N PHE A 156 -3.51 -11.46 22.05
CA PHE A 156 -3.98 -10.82 20.82
C PHE A 156 -4.00 -9.30 20.97
N ILE A 157 -3.66 -8.62 19.87
CA ILE A 157 -3.88 -7.19 19.70
C ILE A 157 -4.69 -7.01 18.44
N VAL A 158 -5.82 -6.32 18.55
CA VAL A 158 -6.75 -6.06 17.45
C VAL A 158 -7.05 -4.58 17.35
N GLY A 159 -7.44 -4.09 16.17
CA GLY A 159 -7.86 -2.69 16.07
C GLY A 159 -7.86 -2.17 14.65
N ASN A 160 -8.21 -0.88 14.58
CA ASN A 160 -8.15 -0.07 13.37
C ASN A 160 -7.39 1.22 13.68
N PRO A 161 -6.04 1.18 13.72
CA PRO A 161 -5.22 2.34 14.04
C PRO A 161 -5.52 3.54 13.14
N PRO A 162 -5.40 4.78 13.63
CA PRO A 162 -5.62 5.98 12.82
C PRO A 162 -4.66 6.05 11.64
N PHE A 163 -5.14 6.47 10.44
CA PHE A 163 -4.37 6.45 9.18
C PHE A 163 -3.57 7.72 8.92
N ASN A 164 -3.45 8.59 9.91
CA ASN A 164 -2.78 9.89 9.78
C ASN A 164 -1.26 9.78 9.75
N LEU A 165 -0.63 10.88 9.33
CA LEU A 165 0.80 11.11 9.53
C LEU A 165 1.03 11.77 10.89
N ILE A 166 2.17 11.48 11.51
CA ILE A 166 2.59 12.18 12.73
C ILE A 166 2.97 13.62 12.34
N ASN A 167 2.16 14.57 12.75
CA ASN A 167 2.40 16.00 12.51
C ASN A 167 3.28 16.67 13.58
N GLN A 168 3.57 15.99 14.68
CA GLN A 168 4.34 16.56 15.79
C GLN A 168 5.84 16.51 15.47
N LYS A 169 6.44 17.66 15.16
CA LYS A 169 7.85 17.81 14.83
C LYS A 169 8.80 17.39 15.97
N ASN A 170 8.34 17.37 17.23
CA ASN A 170 9.16 17.24 18.42
C ASN A 170 8.87 16.01 19.29
N LYS A 171 7.94 15.12 18.90
CA LYS A 171 7.69 13.88 19.62
C LYS A 171 8.06 12.69 18.73
N ILE A 172 9.05 11.94 19.18
CA ILE A 172 9.45 10.67 18.57
C ILE A 172 8.70 9.58 19.33
N PRO A 173 7.93 8.71 18.66
CA PRO A 173 7.30 7.58 19.31
C PRO A 173 8.34 6.71 20.01
N LEU A 174 8.02 6.26 21.23
CA LEU A 174 8.89 5.38 22.00
C LEU A 174 8.81 3.97 21.41
N LEU A 175 9.83 3.62 20.70
CA LEU A 175 10.07 2.28 20.19
C LEU A 175 11.41 1.80 20.72
N THR A 176 11.62 0.50 20.77
CA THR A 176 12.93 -0.08 21.05
C THR A 176 13.98 0.48 20.08
N LYS A 177 15.24 0.52 20.48
CA LYS A 177 16.38 0.98 19.65
C LYS A 177 16.42 0.25 18.30
N ASP A 178 16.05 -1.03 18.28
CA ASP A 178 16.04 -1.84 17.06
C ASP A 178 14.94 -1.39 16.09
N ALA A 179 13.73 -1.14 16.56
CA ALA A 179 12.64 -0.65 15.73
C ALA A 179 12.97 0.74 15.14
N HIS A 180 13.55 1.65 15.92
CA HIS A 180 14.02 2.95 15.44
C HIS A 180 15.09 2.85 14.36
N ARG A 181 16.03 1.90 14.48
CA ARG A 181 17.12 1.68 13.51
C ARG A 181 16.60 1.32 12.12
N TYR A 182 15.49 0.57 12.03
CA TYR A 182 14.94 0.10 10.76
C TYR A 182 13.94 1.08 10.12
N ILE A 183 13.28 1.94 10.88
CA ILE A 183 12.23 2.81 10.34
C ILE A 183 12.79 4.16 9.88
N GLY A 184 13.91 4.60 10.47
CA GLY A 184 14.50 5.89 10.19
C GLY A 184 13.50 7.05 10.41
N ASN A 185 13.97 8.29 10.24
CA ASN A 185 13.13 9.49 10.39
C ASN A 185 12.09 9.69 9.27
N ARG A 186 11.94 8.74 8.35
CA ARG A 186 11.14 8.90 7.12
C ARG A 186 9.71 8.36 7.22
N ALA A 187 9.46 7.36 8.07
CA ALA A 187 8.14 6.75 8.19
C ALA A 187 7.29 7.47 9.25
N ARG A 188 6.71 8.62 8.90
CA ARG A 188 5.78 9.35 9.77
C ARG A 188 4.35 8.79 9.75
N ASN A 189 4.17 7.51 9.47
CA ASN A 189 2.84 6.90 9.34
C ASN A 189 2.42 6.26 10.66
N VAL A 190 1.37 6.78 11.28
CA VAL A 190 0.87 6.33 12.57
C VAL A 190 0.62 4.81 12.63
N PRO A 191 -0.03 4.15 11.66
CA PRO A 191 -0.22 2.70 11.67
C PRO A 191 1.07 1.89 11.85
N ILE A 192 2.21 2.33 11.30
CA ILE A 192 3.48 1.63 11.45
C ILE A 192 3.90 1.60 12.92
N TYR A 193 3.79 2.72 13.61
CA TYR A 193 4.12 2.80 15.03
C TYR A 193 3.20 1.95 15.90
N PHE A 194 1.91 1.90 15.57
CA PHE A 194 0.96 1.00 16.23
C PHE A 194 1.32 -0.48 16.05
N ILE A 195 1.78 -0.87 14.86
CA ILE A 195 2.25 -2.25 14.63
C ILE A 195 3.48 -2.53 15.49
N LEU A 196 4.50 -1.69 15.43
CA LEU A 196 5.76 -1.94 16.13
C LEU A 196 5.56 -1.98 17.64
N ARG A 197 4.84 -1.00 18.18
CA ARG A 197 4.51 -0.97 19.61
C ARG A 197 3.65 -2.16 20.01
N GLY A 198 2.67 -2.52 19.19
CA GLY A 198 1.86 -3.72 19.40
C GLY A 198 2.70 -5.00 19.44
N MET A 199 3.71 -5.11 18.57
CA MET A 199 4.60 -6.29 18.56
C MET A 199 5.49 -6.38 19.81
N GLU A 200 5.87 -5.25 20.43
CA GLU A 200 6.63 -5.22 21.69
C GLU A 200 5.84 -5.76 22.88
N ILE A 201 4.54 -5.39 22.97
CA ILE A 201 3.67 -5.79 24.08
C ILE A 201 2.97 -7.15 23.88
N LEU A 202 3.07 -7.75 22.71
CA LEU A 202 2.58 -9.11 22.46
C LEU A 202 3.50 -10.16 23.10
N LYS A 203 2.87 -11.21 23.67
CA LYS A 203 3.58 -12.45 24.05
C LYS A 203 4.31 -13.05 22.87
N GLU A 204 5.37 -13.83 23.12
CA GLU A 204 5.94 -14.68 22.10
C GLU A 204 4.84 -15.62 21.54
N GLY A 205 4.67 -15.62 20.23
CA GLY A 205 3.62 -16.39 19.58
C GLY A 205 2.24 -15.74 19.58
N GLY A 206 2.04 -14.62 20.25
CA GLY A 206 0.84 -13.79 20.19
C GLY A 206 0.59 -13.23 18.80
N ILE A 207 -0.65 -12.79 18.51
CA ILE A 207 -1.06 -12.36 17.17
C ILE A 207 -1.62 -10.94 17.21
N LEU A 208 -1.08 -10.08 16.34
CA LEU A 208 -1.64 -8.77 16.01
C LEU A 208 -2.51 -8.88 14.76
N ALA A 209 -3.71 -8.30 14.80
CA ALA A 209 -4.62 -8.23 13.64
C ALA A 209 -5.19 -6.82 13.49
N TYR A 210 -4.65 -6.05 12.54
CA TYR A 210 -5.05 -4.67 12.29
C TYR A 210 -5.66 -4.45 10.92
N VAL A 211 -6.63 -3.52 10.88
CA VAL A 211 -7.08 -2.90 9.63
C VAL A 211 -6.12 -1.77 9.27
N LEU A 212 -5.58 -1.78 8.06
CA LEU A 212 -4.48 -0.90 7.66
C LEU A 212 -4.66 -0.38 6.23
N PRO A 213 -4.07 0.78 5.88
CA PRO A 213 -3.97 1.21 4.49
C PRO A 213 -3.13 0.21 3.69
N LYS A 214 -3.61 -0.23 2.54
CA LYS A 214 -2.89 -1.15 1.65
C LYS A 214 -1.54 -0.59 1.19
N THR A 215 -1.38 0.73 1.19
CA THR A 215 -0.14 1.43 0.80
C THR A 215 1.10 0.98 1.56
N ILE A 216 0.97 0.46 2.78
CA ILE A 216 2.11 -0.08 3.56
C ILE A 216 2.79 -1.25 2.86
N LEU A 217 2.07 -1.98 1.99
CA LEU A 217 2.59 -3.16 1.29
C LEU A 217 3.44 -2.81 0.07
N TYR A 218 3.28 -1.61 -0.53
CA TYR A 218 3.90 -1.33 -1.82
C TYR A 218 4.56 0.05 -1.95
N VAL A 219 4.19 1.05 -1.15
CA VAL A 219 4.81 2.38 -1.25
C VAL A 219 6.26 2.32 -0.79
N ASN A 220 7.16 2.85 -1.61
CA ASN A 220 8.61 2.71 -1.41
C ASN A 220 9.12 3.24 -0.06
N ARG A 221 8.54 4.35 0.45
CA ARG A 221 8.92 4.91 1.77
C ARG A 221 8.77 3.93 2.93
N TYR A 222 8.00 2.84 2.77
CA TYR A 222 7.76 1.81 3.78
C TYR A 222 8.57 0.52 3.53
N LYS A 223 9.57 0.56 2.63
CA LYS A 223 10.40 -0.62 2.33
C LYS A 223 11.11 -1.14 3.56
N GLU A 224 11.79 -0.27 4.31
CA GLU A 224 12.53 -0.64 5.52
C GLU A 224 11.61 -1.29 6.58
N PHE A 225 10.40 -0.77 6.74
CA PHE A 225 9.38 -1.38 7.59
C PHE A 225 8.97 -2.77 7.09
N ARG A 226 8.76 -2.95 5.77
CA ARG A 226 8.42 -4.28 5.21
C ARG A 226 9.55 -5.27 5.41
N ASP A 227 10.78 -4.87 5.17
CA ASP A 227 11.97 -5.71 5.40
C ASP A 227 12.04 -6.13 6.87
N TYR A 228 11.79 -5.21 7.80
CA TYR A 228 11.79 -5.49 9.22
C TYR A 228 10.72 -6.51 9.63
N ILE A 229 9.47 -6.33 9.19
CA ILE A 229 8.40 -7.29 9.53
C ILE A 229 8.61 -8.66 8.89
N LEU A 230 9.14 -8.72 7.66
CA LEU A 230 9.43 -9.97 6.95
C LEU A 230 10.53 -10.78 7.66
N GLN A 231 11.52 -10.13 8.26
CA GLN A 231 12.66 -10.77 8.90
C GLN A 231 12.38 -11.17 10.36
N ASN A 232 11.54 -10.40 11.06
CA ASN A 232 11.38 -10.56 12.51
C ASN A 232 10.06 -11.21 12.92
N PHE A 233 9.02 -11.17 12.06
CA PHE A 233 7.68 -11.64 12.40
C PHE A 233 7.11 -12.56 11.33
N THR A 234 6.31 -13.53 11.74
CA THR A 234 5.58 -14.38 10.80
C THR A 234 4.29 -13.67 10.36
N ILE A 235 4.20 -13.32 9.09
CA ILE A 235 2.96 -12.83 8.49
C ILE A 235 2.05 -14.04 8.26
N ILE A 236 0.97 -14.15 9.03
CA ILE A 236 0.04 -15.28 8.90
C ILE A 236 -0.88 -15.09 7.70
N ARG A 237 -1.41 -13.85 7.56
CA ARG A 237 -2.44 -13.57 6.56
C ARG A 237 -2.46 -12.08 6.18
N ILE A 238 -2.76 -11.84 4.92
CA ILE A 238 -3.15 -10.53 4.39
C ILE A 238 -4.50 -10.70 3.70
N THR A 239 -5.51 -9.94 4.17
CA THR A 239 -6.85 -9.97 3.57
C THR A 239 -7.14 -8.61 2.95
N GLU A 240 -7.34 -8.55 1.65
CA GLU A 240 -7.80 -7.34 0.96
C GLU A 240 -9.28 -7.09 1.27
N ILE A 241 -9.61 -5.87 1.72
CA ILE A 241 -10.99 -5.49 2.02
C ILE A 241 -11.52 -4.36 1.10
N GLY A 242 -10.67 -3.87 0.20
CA GLY A 242 -11.02 -2.79 -0.72
C GLY A 242 -11.23 -1.45 -0.02
N ARG A 243 -12.05 -0.58 -0.61
CA ARG A 243 -12.40 0.74 -0.03
C ARG A 243 -13.62 0.60 0.87
N LYS A 244 -13.42 0.43 2.17
CA LYS A 244 -14.50 0.22 3.15
C LYS A 244 -14.86 1.44 3.97
N PHE A 245 -13.95 2.41 4.11
CA PHE A 245 -14.18 3.58 4.95
C PHE A 245 -14.50 4.82 4.12
N LYS A 246 -15.65 5.43 4.40
CA LYS A 246 -16.08 6.68 3.75
C LYS A 246 -15.12 7.82 4.12
N GLY A 247 -14.60 8.52 3.13
CA GLY A 247 -13.64 9.62 3.34
C GLY A 247 -12.16 9.19 3.39
N VAL A 248 -11.86 7.88 3.42
CA VAL A 248 -10.48 7.37 3.30
C VAL A 248 -10.12 7.15 1.83
N ARG A 249 -9.00 7.73 1.41
CA ARG A 249 -8.46 7.49 0.07
C ARG A 249 -7.71 6.15 0.04
N GLY A 250 -7.93 5.37 -1.03
CA GLY A 250 -7.25 4.10 -1.26
C GLY A 250 -7.93 2.88 -0.64
N GLU A 251 -7.33 1.74 -0.88
CA GLU A 251 -7.79 0.44 -0.41
C GLU A 251 -7.21 0.12 0.96
N GLN A 252 -7.91 -0.76 1.69
CA GLN A 252 -7.48 -1.25 2.99
C GLN A 252 -7.27 -2.76 2.96
N ILE A 253 -6.50 -3.23 3.93
CA ILE A 253 -6.22 -4.64 4.20
C ILE A 253 -6.43 -4.96 5.67
N ILE A 254 -6.55 -6.24 5.98
CA ILE A 254 -6.36 -6.77 7.34
C ILE A 254 -5.04 -7.53 7.34
N LEU A 255 -4.12 -7.13 8.21
CA LEU A 255 -2.82 -7.76 8.37
C LEU A 255 -2.81 -8.56 9.68
N PHE A 256 -2.45 -9.85 9.59
CA PHE A 256 -2.25 -10.73 10.74
C PHE A 256 -0.76 -11.03 10.89
N LEU A 257 -0.15 -10.54 11.97
CA LEU A 257 1.24 -10.76 12.33
C LEU A 257 1.34 -11.61 13.59
N LYS A 258 2.22 -12.60 13.58
CA LYS A 258 2.56 -13.40 14.76
C LYS A 258 3.90 -12.95 15.30
N ASN A 259 3.98 -12.70 16.61
CA ASN A 259 5.23 -12.37 17.31
C ASN A 259 6.14 -13.61 17.42
N LYS A 260 6.66 -14.03 16.28
CA LYS A 260 7.60 -15.13 16.14
C LYS A 260 8.37 -14.98 14.85
N LYS A 261 9.68 -15.15 14.89
CA LYS A 261 10.51 -15.15 13.66
C LYS A 261 10.00 -16.19 12.64
N PRO A 262 9.98 -15.84 11.34
CA PRO A 262 9.57 -16.78 10.32
C PRO A 262 10.55 -17.94 10.20
N ARG A 263 10.04 -19.14 9.95
CA ARG A 263 10.82 -20.34 9.59
C ARG A 263 10.95 -20.40 8.06
N ALA A 264 11.86 -21.23 7.56
CA ALA A 264 12.05 -21.42 6.12
C ALA A 264 10.76 -21.79 5.36
N ASN A 265 9.84 -22.51 6.01
CA ASN A 265 8.56 -22.93 5.44
C ASN A 265 7.37 -22.03 5.84
N SER A 266 7.62 -20.89 6.50
CA SER A 266 6.55 -19.94 6.83
C SER A 266 5.91 -19.42 5.55
N SER A 267 4.58 -19.39 5.50
CA SER A 267 3.82 -18.92 4.35
C SER A 267 2.78 -17.89 4.74
N ILE A 268 2.60 -16.90 3.88
CA ILE A 268 1.56 -15.88 3.98
C ILE A 268 0.32 -16.38 3.26
N GLU A 269 -0.81 -16.41 3.94
CA GLU A 269 -2.10 -16.67 3.30
C GLU A 269 -2.70 -15.36 2.79
N PHE A 270 -2.99 -15.30 1.50
CA PHE A 270 -3.68 -14.19 0.87
C PHE A 270 -5.16 -14.49 0.70
N SER A 271 -6.01 -13.50 0.93
CA SER A 271 -7.45 -13.61 0.74
C SER A 271 -8.06 -12.26 0.38
N GLU A 272 -9.24 -12.27 -0.22
CA GLU A 272 -9.98 -11.08 -0.62
C GLU A 272 -11.39 -11.12 -0.05
N PHE A 273 -11.84 -9.97 0.46
CA PHE A 273 -13.17 -9.77 1.01
C PHE A 273 -14.07 -9.21 -0.09
N ILE A 274 -14.90 -10.06 -0.71
CA ILE A 274 -15.66 -9.67 -1.88
C ILE A 274 -17.09 -9.25 -1.53
N GLY A 275 -17.48 -8.08 -2.08
CA GLY A 275 -18.83 -7.68 -2.41
C GLY A 275 -19.64 -7.05 -1.28
N ARG A 276 -20.85 -6.58 -1.66
CA ARG A 276 -21.85 -6.00 -0.77
C ARG A 276 -22.40 -6.99 0.28
N LYS A 277 -22.21 -8.28 0.11
CA LYS A 277 -22.68 -9.36 0.98
C LYS A 277 -21.64 -9.86 1.98
N ASN A 278 -20.48 -9.18 2.11
CA ASN A 278 -19.46 -9.50 3.12
C ASN A 278 -19.01 -10.97 3.18
N ILE A 279 -19.09 -11.67 2.05
CA ILE A 279 -18.68 -13.06 1.92
C ILE A 279 -17.24 -13.06 1.43
N ILE A 280 -16.35 -13.74 2.16
CA ILE A 280 -15.01 -14.05 1.67
C ILE A 280 -15.17 -15.10 0.59
N LYS A 281 -14.75 -14.80 -0.63
CA LYS A 281 -14.68 -15.83 -1.65
C LYS A 281 -13.75 -16.94 -1.17
N LYS A 282 -14.29 -18.13 -1.00
CA LYS A 282 -13.52 -19.32 -0.64
C LYS A 282 -12.44 -19.67 -1.67
N ASP A 283 -12.63 -19.25 -2.90
CA ASP A 283 -11.88 -19.73 -4.06
C ASP A 283 -10.56 -19.00 -4.36
N ASN A 284 -10.28 -17.89 -3.66
CA ASN A 284 -9.07 -17.07 -3.89
C ASN A 284 -8.06 -17.12 -2.73
N ASN A 285 -8.18 -18.10 -1.82
CA ASN A 285 -7.18 -18.26 -0.78
C ASN A 285 -5.98 -19.05 -1.33
N TYR A 286 -4.83 -18.41 -1.34
CA TYR A 286 -3.58 -19.05 -1.73
C TYR A 286 -2.48 -18.72 -0.71
N LYS A 287 -1.43 -19.55 -0.70
CA LYS A 287 -0.29 -19.37 0.21
C LYS A 287 1.00 -19.24 -0.59
N ILE A 288 1.83 -18.28 -0.17
CA ILE A 288 3.16 -18.06 -0.75
C ILE A 288 4.17 -18.08 0.40
N ASN A 289 5.30 -18.74 0.18
CA ASN A 289 6.39 -18.72 1.15
C ASN A 289 6.81 -17.29 1.47
N GLN A 290 6.91 -16.93 2.76
CA GLN A 290 7.24 -15.57 3.19
C GLN A 290 8.61 -15.12 2.70
N ASN A 291 9.60 -16.02 2.65
CA ASN A 291 10.96 -15.70 2.23
C ASN A 291 11.03 -15.21 0.78
N TYR A 292 10.06 -15.57 -0.05
CA TYR A 292 9.97 -15.07 -1.42
C TYR A 292 9.94 -13.54 -1.48
N PHE A 293 9.27 -12.90 -0.52
CA PHE A 293 9.11 -11.45 -0.49
C PHE A 293 10.38 -10.71 -0.05
N ASN A 294 11.40 -11.40 0.48
CA ASN A 294 12.68 -10.79 0.82
C ASN A 294 13.44 -10.28 -0.43
N SER A 295 13.19 -10.88 -1.59
CA SER A 295 13.77 -10.43 -2.86
C SER A 295 12.98 -9.30 -3.53
N LEU A 296 11.81 -8.94 -2.96
CA LEU A 296 10.91 -7.92 -3.48
C LEU A 296 10.94 -6.66 -2.60
N ASN A 297 10.85 -5.50 -3.24
CA ASN A 297 10.64 -4.25 -2.49
C ASN A 297 9.18 -4.05 -2.02
N VAL A 298 8.30 -4.99 -2.35
CA VAL A 298 6.85 -4.93 -2.12
C VAL A 298 6.31 -6.29 -1.66
N ILE A 299 5.14 -6.29 -1.01
CA ILE A 299 4.35 -7.49 -0.72
C ILE A 299 3.08 -7.39 -1.56
N PRO A 300 3.09 -7.83 -2.83
CA PRO A 300 1.92 -7.67 -3.69
C PRO A 300 0.77 -8.59 -3.28
N THR A 301 -0.44 -8.07 -3.30
CA THR A 301 -1.66 -8.87 -3.17
C THR A 301 -2.13 -9.26 -4.56
N LEU A 302 -1.77 -10.45 -5.00
CA LEU A 302 -2.09 -10.95 -6.34
C LEU A 302 -3.51 -11.53 -6.40
N PRO A 303 -4.11 -11.63 -7.61
CA PRO A 303 -5.44 -12.22 -7.73
C PRO A 303 -5.44 -13.73 -7.47
N ASP A 304 -4.35 -14.44 -7.79
CA ASP A 304 -4.26 -15.89 -7.73
C ASP A 304 -2.80 -16.41 -7.77
N LEU A 305 -2.65 -17.70 -7.60
CA LEU A 305 -1.35 -18.39 -7.63
C LEU A 305 -0.73 -18.44 -9.04
N LYS A 306 -1.54 -18.39 -10.11
CA LYS A 306 -1.02 -18.39 -11.49
C LYS A 306 -0.27 -17.09 -11.77
N SER A 307 -0.85 -15.94 -11.37
CA SER A 307 -0.19 -14.63 -11.43
C SER A 307 1.15 -14.65 -10.69
N TYR A 308 1.23 -15.31 -9.52
CA TYR A 308 2.48 -15.47 -8.79
C TYR A 308 3.55 -16.22 -9.58
N LYS A 309 3.19 -17.31 -10.30
CA LYS A 309 4.15 -18.07 -11.12
C LYS A 309 4.77 -17.21 -12.22
N ILE A 310 3.95 -16.38 -12.89
CA ILE A 310 4.44 -15.44 -13.90
C ILE A 310 5.44 -14.46 -13.28
N ILE A 311 5.09 -13.88 -12.15
CA ILE A 311 5.93 -12.89 -11.48
C ILE A 311 7.27 -13.49 -11.05
N LYS A 312 7.25 -14.71 -10.49
CA LYS A 312 8.47 -15.42 -10.12
C LYS A 312 9.38 -15.62 -11.33
N LYS A 313 8.82 -16.07 -12.46
CA LYS A 313 9.58 -16.24 -13.70
C LYS A 313 10.24 -14.93 -14.15
N LEU A 314 9.51 -13.81 -14.11
CA LEU A 314 10.05 -12.51 -14.48
C LEU A 314 11.17 -12.04 -13.54
N GLN A 315 11.11 -12.41 -12.26
CA GLN A 315 12.13 -12.06 -11.27
C GLN A 315 13.40 -12.90 -11.40
N ASP A 316 13.26 -14.17 -11.75
CA ASP A 316 14.40 -15.06 -11.98
C ASP A 316 15.30 -14.56 -13.13
N LEU A 317 14.79 -13.68 -13.99
CA LEU A 317 15.52 -12.99 -15.05
C LEU A 317 16.23 -11.69 -14.57
N SER A 318 16.17 -11.34 -13.30
CA SER A 318 16.72 -10.10 -12.71
C SER A 318 18.21 -9.83 -13.03
N PRO A 319 19.10 -10.83 -13.10
CA PRO A 319 20.51 -10.57 -13.44
C PRO A 319 20.73 -9.91 -14.82
N SER A 320 19.80 -10.14 -15.75
CA SER A 320 19.85 -9.59 -17.12
C SER A 320 19.14 -8.24 -17.28
N GLN A 321 18.80 -7.55 -16.18
CA GLN A 321 18.12 -6.26 -16.25
C GLN A 321 19.01 -5.14 -16.78
N ILE A 322 18.47 -4.30 -17.67
CA ILE A 322 19.17 -3.14 -18.26
C ILE A 322 19.73 -2.22 -17.18
N PHE A 323 19.00 -1.97 -16.10
CA PHE A 323 19.46 -1.12 -15.00
C PHE A 323 20.69 -1.66 -14.25
N ASN A 324 20.96 -2.95 -14.35
CA ASN A 324 22.16 -3.58 -13.76
C ASN A 324 23.34 -3.62 -14.73
N LEU A 325 23.06 -3.61 -16.03
CA LEU A 325 24.05 -3.76 -17.09
C LEU A 325 24.57 -2.41 -17.61
N ASP A 326 23.75 -1.37 -17.55
CA ASP A 326 24.01 -0.07 -18.16
C ASP A 326 23.80 1.10 -17.19
N LYS A 327 24.53 2.19 -17.44
CA LYS A 327 24.35 3.45 -16.72
C LYS A 327 23.10 4.17 -17.23
N VAL A 328 21.94 3.85 -16.64
CA VAL A 328 20.66 4.46 -16.99
C VAL A 328 20.40 5.69 -16.11
N GLY A 329 20.29 6.86 -16.74
CA GLY A 329 19.87 8.09 -16.08
C GLY A 329 18.35 8.20 -15.99
N VAL A 330 17.80 8.40 -14.76
CA VAL A 330 16.38 8.65 -14.54
C VAL A 330 16.23 9.91 -13.70
N PHE A 331 15.51 10.91 -14.21
CA PHE A 331 15.35 12.20 -13.54
C PHE A 331 14.10 12.92 -14.01
N ARG A 332 13.59 13.86 -13.22
CA ARG A 332 12.49 14.74 -13.61
C ARG A 332 12.97 15.87 -14.51
N GLY A 333 12.08 16.41 -15.32
CA GLY A 333 12.31 17.65 -16.04
C GLY A 333 12.40 18.87 -15.12
N ILE A 334 12.58 20.03 -15.71
CA ILE A 334 12.80 21.30 -15.00
C ILE A 334 11.48 21.82 -14.43
N SER A 335 11.53 22.34 -13.20
CA SER A 335 10.42 23.12 -12.63
C SER A 335 10.42 24.51 -13.24
N ILE A 336 9.58 24.70 -14.24
CA ILE A 336 9.33 25.99 -14.86
C ILE A 336 8.01 26.48 -14.27
N GLY A 337 7.99 27.69 -13.68
CA GLY A 337 6.78 28.31 -13.17
C GLY A 337 5.66 28.44 -14.23
N SER A 338 4.66 29.24 -13.99
CA SER A 338 3.47 29.40 -14.84
C SER A 338 3.70 30.13 -16.18
N ASP A 339 4.94 30.42 -16.58
CA ASP A 339 5.30 31.30 -17.69
C ASP A 339 5.20 30.63 -19.08
N ILE A 340 4.09 29.91 -19.29
CA ILE A 340 3.75 29.34 -20.59
C ILE A 340 3.23 30.45 -21.48
N ILE A 341 3.93 30.72 -22.61
CA ILE A 341 3.50 31.68 -23.62
C ILE A 341 2.33 31.12 -24.41
N LYS A 342 2.46 29.90 -24.95
CA LYS A 342 1.44 29.21 -25.75
C LYS A 342 1.63 27.70 -25.78
N THR A 343 0.62 27.00 -26.23
CA THR A 343 0.68 25.56 -26.56
C THR A 343 0.34 25.39 -28.03
N ILE A 344 1.18 24.67 -28.77
CA ILE A 344 1.01 24.43 -30.22
C ILE A 344 0.91 22.92 -30.49
N PRO A 345 0.18 22.50 -31.52
CA PRO A 345 0.23 21.13 -32.00
C PRO A 345 1.66 20.76 -32.42
N TYR A 346 2.09 19.53 -32.09
CA TYR A 346 3.37 19.05 -32.54
C TYR A 346 3.24 18.42 -33.94
N ILE A 347 4.09 18.86 -34.86
CA ILE A 347 4.24 18.28 -36.19
C ILE A 347 5.62 17.64 -36.27
N LYS A 348 5.68 16.33 -36.45
CA LYS A 348 6.94 15.59 -36.55
C LYS A 348 7.81 16.13 -37.70
N GLY A 349 9.10 16.32 -37.43
CA GLY A 349 10.05 16.87 -38.40
C GLY A 349 10.01 18.39 -38.50
N SER A 350 9.17 19.08 -37.71
CA SER A 350 9.27 20.52 -37.57
C SER A 350 10.55 20.89 -36.80
N LYS A 351 11.18 22.02 -37.17
CA LYS A 351 12.40 22.50 -36.48
C LYS A 351 12.07 22.76 -35.00
N VAL A 352 12.78 22.07 -34.11
CA VAL A 352 12.67 22.28 -32.66
C VAL A 352 13.32 23.65 -32.33
N GLN A 353 12.61 24.49 -31.58
CA GLN A 353 13.10 25.77 -31.09
C GLN A 353 13.56 25.64 -29.65
N ASP A 354 14.44 26.52 -29.21
CA ASP A 354 15.03 26.46 -27.87
C ASP A 354 14.05 26.65 -26.73
N ASP A 355 12.93 27.34 -26.99
CA ASP A 355 11.84 27.61 -26.06
C ASP A 355 10.74 26.54 -26.03
N TYR A 356 10.93 25.41 -26.73
CA TYR A 356 10.00 24.27 -26.78
C TYR A 356 10.21 23.34 -25.61
N PHE A 357 9.10 22.97 -24.94
CA PHE A 357 9.08 22.04 -23.81
C PHE A 357 7.94 21.04 -23.89
N ILE A 358 8.18 19.83 -23.39
CA ILE A 358 7.17 18.78 -23.27
C ILE A 358 6.70 18.68 -21.80
N ARG A 359 5.40 18.72 -21.60
CA ARG A 359 4.73 18.48 -20.32
C ARG A 359 4.05 17.12 -20.33
N GLY A 360 3.72 16.58 -19.16
CA GLY A 360 3.01 15.31 -19.05
C GLY A 360 1.69 15.25 -19.84
N LYS A 361 0.93 16.34 -19.87
CA LYS A 361 -0.34 16.42 -20.64
C LYS A 361 -0.16 16.51 -22.15
N ASP A 362 1.03 16.84 -22.62
CA ASP A 362 1.34 17.00 -24.05
C ASP A 362 1.63 15.66 -24.72
N ILE A 363 1.91 14.61 -23.96
CA ILE A 363 2.14 13.25 -24.47
C ILE A 363 0.93 12.35 -24.32
N SER A 364 0.80 11.41 -25.23
CA SER A 364 -0.06 10.23 -25.13
C SER A 364 0.77 8.98 -25.36
N LYS A 365 0.17 7.81 -25.32
CA LYS A 365 0.90 6.57 -25.54
C LYS A 365 1.54 6.56 -26.93
N LEU A 366 2.86 6.45 -26.98
CA LEU A 366 3.71 6.50 -28.16
C LEU A 366 3.75 7.84 -28.92
N HIS A 367 2.97 8.85 -28.56
CA HIS A 367 2.82 10.09 -29.33
C HIS A 367 3.03 11.36 -28.52
N LEU A 368 3.64 12.34 -29.16
CA LEU A 368 3.65 13.73 -28.73
C LEU A 368 2.52 14.48 -29.44
N LYS A 369 1.58 15.06 -28.69
CA LYS A 369 0.42 15.78 -29.22
C LYS A 369 0.68 17.27 -29.39
N HIS A 370 1.32 17.85 -28.38
CA HIS A 370 1.54 19.28 -28.29
C HIS A 370 2.92 19.59 -27.75
N ILE A 371 3.37 20.80 -27.99
CA ILE A 371 4.56 21.42 -27.40
C ILE A 371 4.12 22.68 -26.68
N ALA A 372 4.68 22.92 -25.52
CA ALA A 372 4.53 24.19 -24.80
C ALA A 372 5.72 25.10 -25.12
N VAL A 373 5.43 26.37 -25.38
CA VAL A 373 6.42 27.42 -25.59
C VAL A 373 6.55 28.19 -24.28
N PHE A 374 7.77 28.28 -23.75
CA PHE A 374 8.09 28.93 -22.48
C PHE A 374 9.00 30.13 -22.65
N ASN A 375 8.99 31.05 -21.68
CA ASN A 375 9.96 32.12 -21.60
C ASN A 375 11.25 31.58 -20.96
N MET A 376 12.32 31.49 -21.75
CA MET A 376 13.61 30.85 -21.40
C MET A 376 14.42 31.59 -20.33
N LYS A 377 14.05 32.82 -19.92
CA LYS A 377 14.82 33.64 -18.97
C LYS A 377 15.04 33.00 -17.59
N ALA A 378 14.27 31.97 -17.25
CA ALA A 378 14.30 31.32 -15.94
C ALA A 378 15.08 29.98 -15.88
N CYS A 379 15.62 29.51 -17.02
CA CYS A 379 16.24 28.18 -17.08
C CYS A 379 17.77 28.24 -16.95
N LYS A 380 18.35 27.35 -16.14
CA LYS A 380 19.81 27.17 -16.04
C LYS A 380 20.30 26.32 -17.19
N GLU A 381 21.33 26.80 -17.90
CA GLU A 381 21.89 26.11 -19.08
C GLU A 381 22.35 24.68 -18.77
N GLN A 382 22.94 24.43 -17.60
CA GLN A 382 23.37 23.10 -17.18
C GLN A 382 22.21 22.08 -17.07
N GLU A 383 21.02 22.51 -16.65
CA GLU A 383 19.83 21.67 -16.56
C GLU A 383 19.29 21.37 -17.97
N LEU A 384 19.33 22.36 -18.87
CA LEU A 384 18.91 22.21 -20.26
C LEU A 384 19.80 21.26 -21.05
N THR A 385 21.13 21.31 -20.89
CA THR A 385 22.09 20.46 -21.61
C THR A 385 21.74 18.98 -21.44
N ARG A 386 21.41 18.55 -20.20
CA ARG A 386 21.01 17.16 -19.91
C ARG A 386 19.68 16.79 -20.57
N LEU A 387 18.77 17.75 -20.71
CA LEU A 387 17.44 17.53 -21.30
C LEU A 387 17.49 17.53 -22.84
N ARG A 388 18.49 18.14 -23.43
CA ARG A 388 18.69 18.21 -24.91
C ARG A 388 19.36 16.95 -25.48
N THR A 389 19.10 15.78 -24.88
CA THR A 389 19.59 14.48 -25.34
C THR A 389 18.44 13.57 -25.72
N PRO A 390 18.63 12.59 -26.62
CA PRO A 390 17.65 11.55 -26.87
C PRO A 390 17.24 10.85 -25.58
N LYS A 391 15.93 10.64 -25.39
CA LYS A 391 15.39 10.11 -24.13
C LYS A 391 14.00 9.51 -24.28
N ILE A 392 13.64 8.66 -23.34
CA ILE A 392 12.24 8.28 -23.11
C ILE A 392 11.61 9.28 -22.14
N ILE A 393 10.47 9.81 -22.50
CA ILE A 393 9.67 10.72 -21.67
C ILE A 393 8.46 9.95 -21.17
N LEU A 394 8.27 9.89 -19.84
CA LEU A 394 7.15 9.23 -19.18
C LEU A 394 6.30 10.25 -18.43
N GLN A 395 4.98 10.15 -18.51
CA GLN A 395 4.13 10.87 -17.57
C GLN A 395 4.44 10.44 -16.12
N ASN A 396 4.62 11.42 -15.22
CA ASN A 396 4.85 11.11 -13.80
C ASN A 396 3.67 10.41 -13.14
N ILE A 397 2.47 10.62 -13.66
CA ILE A 397 1.25 10.06 -13.08
C ILE A 397 0.89 8.77 -13.83
N TYR A 398 0.87 7.69 -13.11
CA TYR A 398 0.37 6.39 -13.54
C TYR A 398 -1.07 6.19 -13.07
N SER A 399 -1.92 5.67 -13.92
CA SER A 399 -3.20 5.07 -13.54
C SER A 399 -3.30 3.64 -14.07
N SER A 400 -3.96 2.76 -13.31
CA SER A 400 -4.18 1.39 -13.78
C SER A 400 -4.98 1.33 -15.09
N GLU A 401 -5.84 2.31 -15.34
CA GLU A 401 -6.69 2.38 -16.54
C GLU A 401 -5.92 2.74 -17.81
N SER A 402 -4.86 3.53 -17.69
CA SER A 402 -4.06 4.02 -18.83
C SER A 402 -2.75 3.24 -19.01
N GLY A 403 -2.24 2.60 -17.95
CA GLY A 403 -0.88 2.06 -17.94
C GLY A 403 0.17 3.16 -17.98
N LEU A 404 1.41 2.82 -18.36
CA LEU A 404 2.46 3.79 -18.61
C LEU A 404 2.15 4.54 -19.91
N ILE A 405 2.28 5.86 -19.84
CA ILE A 405 2.19 6.75 -21.00
C ILE A 405 3.58 7.31 -21.25
N SER A 406 4.15 7.00 -22.42
CA SER A 406 5.50 7.39 -22.77
C SER A 406 5.64 7.78 -24.23
N TYR A 407 6.68 8.58 -24.49
CA TYR A 407 7.10 9.05 -25.80
C TYR A 407 8.63 8.89 -25.94
N LEU A 408 9.09 8.45 -27.10
CA LEU A 408 10.52 8.37 -27.44
C LEU A 408 10.94 9.66 -28.15
N ASP A 409 11.63 10.51 -27.45
CA ASP A 409 12.17 11.78 -27.97
C ASP A 409 13.60 11.57 -28.49
N MET A 410 13.76 11.61 -29.78
CA MET A 410 15.08 11.55 -30.44
C MET A 410 15.64 12.93 -30.81
N GLU A 411 14.83 13.98 -30.65
CA GLU A 411 15.16 15.36 -31.02
C GLU A 411 15.75 16.16 -29.84
N GLY A 412 15.63 15.63 -28.61
CA GLY A 412 16.18 16.27 -27.42
C GLY A 412 15.37 17.48 -26.96
N ILE A 413 14.05 17.43 -27.03
CA ILE A 413 13.17 18.51 -26.57
C ILE A 413 13.16 18.57 -25.03
N PRO A 414 13.49 19.71 -24.40
CA PRO A 414 13.42 19.86 -22.95
C PRO A 414 12.06 19.52 -22.37
N THR A 415 12.03 19.15 -21.08
CA THR A 415 10.82 18.67 -20.41
C THR A 415 10.61 19.39 -19.07
N THR A 416 9.36 19.47 -18.64
CA THR A 416 8.99 20.01 -17.32
C THR A 416 8.96 18.91 -16.24
N GLU A 417 8.89 19.31 -14.96
CA GLU A 417 8.81 18.41 -13.79
C GLU A 417 7.61 17.48 -13.78
N THR A 418 6.66 17.65 -14.70
CA THR A 418 5.46 16.80 -14.83
C THR A 418 5.75 15.47 -15.52
N VAL A 419 6.99 15.25 -15.97
CA VAL A 419 7.43 14.01 -16.59
C VAL A 419 8.72 13.48 -15.97
N THR A 420 8.95 12.18 -16.13
CA THR A 420 10.22 11.49 -15.83
C THR A 420 10.94 11.20 -17.13
N ASN A 421 12.22 11.57 -17.21
CA ASN A 421 13.09 11.30 -18.34
C ASN A 421 13.96 10.09 -18.05
N ILE A 422 14.15 9.24 -19.07
CA ILE A 422 15.10 8.13 -19.04
C ILE A 422 16.10 8.35 -20.18
N ILE A 423 17.38 8.43 -19.84
CA ILE A 423 18.48 8.55 -20.81
C ILE A 423 19.36 7.32 -20.77
N LEU A 424 19.81 6.91 -21.94
CA LEU A 424 20.76 5.84 -22.17
C LEU A 424 21.62 6.20 -23.39
N GLU A 425 22.93 6.00 -23.32
CA GLU A 425 23.86 6.38 -24.41
C GLU A 425 23.56 5.60 -25.68
N ASP A 426 23.33 4.30 -25.56
CA ASP A 426 22.95 3.42 -26.67
C ASP A 426 21.50 3.68 -27.10
N LYS A 427 21.36 4.31 -28.28
CA LYS A 427 20.05 4.63 -28.88
C LYS A 427 19.21 3.40 -29.20
N LYS A 428 19.85 2.27 -29.55
CA LYS A 428 19.15 1.01 -29.82
C LYS A 428 18.56 0.43 -28.54
N LYS A 429 19.35 0.39 -27.46
CA LYS A 429 18.85 -0.01 -26.13
C LYS A 429 17.77 0.95 -25.61
N LEU A 430 17.89 2.26 -25.90
CA LEU A 430 16.87 3.24 -25.55
C LEU A 430 15.53 2.93 -26.23
N ALA A 431 15.55 2.67 -27.55
CA ALA A 431 14.36 2.29 -28.31
C ALA A 431 13.78 0.95 -27.86
N TYR A 432 14.63 -0.02 -27.57
CA TYR A 432 14.25 -1.30 -27.00
C TYR A 432 13.55 -1.14 -25.64
N MET A 433 14.15 -0.38 -24.72
CA MET A 433 13.57 -0.09 -23.41
C MET A 433 12.23 0.63 -23.51
N PHE A 434 12.11 1.56 -24.46
CA PHE A 434 10.85 2.23 -24.76
C PHE A 434 9.75 1.25 -25.17
N ALA A 435 10.04 0.30 -26.05
CA ALA A 435 9.08 -0.73 -26.46
C ALA A 435 8.66 -1.63 -25.28
N LEU A 436 9.62 -2.08 -24.47
CA LEU A 436 9.32 -2.87 -23.26
C LEU A 436 8.37 -2.15 -22.31
N LEU A 437 8.63 -0.87 -22.02
CA LEU A 437 7.79 -0.06 -21.12
C LEU A 437 6.34 0.09 -21.64
N ASN A 438 6.14 -0.03 -22.94
CA ASN A 438 4.81 0.04 -23.56
C ASN A 438 4.12 -1.32 -23.71
N SER A 439 4.80 -2.45 -23.41
CA SER A 439 4.21 -3.79 -23.49
C SER A 439 3.21 -4.06 -22.37
N LYS A 440 2.24 -4.94 -22.62
CA LYS A 440 1.29 -5.40 -21.60
C LYS A 440 1.97 -6.17 -20.49
N LEU A 441 2.99 -6.97 -20.78
CA LEU A 441 3.69 -7.76 -19.75
C LEU A 441 4.36 -6.87 -18.70
N ILE A 442 5.05 -5.79 -19.11
CA ILE A 442 5.68 -4.85 -18.18
C ILE A 442 4.62 -4.03 -17.44
N ASN A 443 3.54 -3.61 -18.11
CA ASN A 443 2.42 -2.93 -17.43
C ASN A 443 1.66 -3.87 -16.48
N PHE A 444 1.56 -5.17 -16.78
CA PHE A 444 1.06 -6.17 -15.86
C PHE A 444 1.93 -6.23 -14.59
N TYR A 445 3.26 -6.35 -14.75
CA TYR A 445 4.16 -6.38 -13.60
C TYR A 445 4.05 -5.10 -12.76
N LEU A 446 4.04 -3.94 -13.40
CA LEU A 446 3.89 -2.64 -12.72
C LEU A 446 2.57 -2.58 -11.92
N SER A 447 1.45 -2.92 -12.55
CA SER A 447 0.12 -2.82 -11.93
C SER A 447 -0.10 -3.86 -10.84
N GLN A 448 0.29 -5.12 -11.08
CA GLN A 448 -0.01 -6.24 -10.17
C GLN A 448 1.01 -6.35 -9.05
N VAL A 449 2.30 -6.08 -9.32
CA VAL A 449 3.39 -6.24 -8.35
C VAL A 449 3.73 -4.91 -7.70
N ILE A 450 4.28 -3.97 -8.48
CA ILE A 450 4.85 -2.73 -7.94
C ILE A 450 3.78 -1.90 -7.22
N PHE A 451 2.60 -1.76 -7.81
CA PHE A 451 1.48 -1.02 -7.22
C PHE A 451 0.42 -1.91 -6.58
N SER A 452 0.70 -3.23 -6.49
CA SER A 452 -0.14 -4.18 -5.76
C SER A 452 -1.64 -4.04 -6.08
N ARG A 453 -1.99 -3.92 -7.38
CA ARG A 453 -3.37 -3.75 -7.87
C ARG A 453 -4.08 -2.48 -7.36
N SER A 454 -3.34 -1.47 -6.89
CA SER A 454 -3.94 -0.23 -6.42
C SER A 454 -4.67 0.52 -7.54
N ARG A 455 -5.84 1.06 -7.20
CA ARG A 455 -6.62 1.96 -8.07
C ARG A 455 -6.30 3.43 -7.85
N LEU A 456 -5.36 3.73 -6.96
CA LEU A 456 -4.87 5.09 -6.79
C LEU A 456 -3.98 5.49 -7.96
N THR A 457 -4.00 6.77 -8.30
CA THR A 457 -2.96 7.34 -9.15
C THR A 457 -1.64 7.36 -8.41
N MET A 458 -0.58 6.92 -9.06
CA MET A 458 0.76 6.79 -8.48
C MET A 458 1.74 7.65 -9.27
N HIS A 459 2.75 8.18 -8.56
CA HIS A 459 3.89 8.79 -9.23
C HIS A 459 4.90 7.70 -9.61
N VAL A 460 5.30 7.68 -10.88
CA VAL A 460 6.35 6.79 -11.39
C VAL A 460 7.65 7.57 -11.48
N ASP A 461 8.62 7.14 -10.67
CA ASP A 461 9.97 7.69 -10.67
C ASP A 461 11.02 6.58 -10.83
N GLY A 462 12.30 6.95 -10.79
CA GLY A 462 13.40 6.01 -10.93
C GLY A 462 13.39 4.86 -9.93
N THR A 463 12.81 5.07 -8.75
CA THR A 463 12.74 4.03 -7.72
C THR A 463 11.82 2.88 -8.13
N TYR A 464 10.69 3.19 -8.77
CA TYR A 464 9.76 2.18 -9.27
C TYR A 464 10.22 1.57 -10.59
N LEU A 465 10.77 2.40 -11.51
CA LEU A 465 11.25 1.93 -12.81
C LEU A 465 12.38 0.91 -12.69
N ARG A 466 13.29 1.10 -11.72
CA ARG A 466 14.40 0.16 -11.45
C ARG A 466 13.95 -1.21 -10.92
N GLN A 467 12.71 -1.34 -10.50
CA GLN A 467 12.12 -2.61 -10.05
C GLN A 467 11.42 -3.38 -11.17
N LEU A 468 11.28 -2.78 -12.36
CA LEU A 468 10.69 -3.46 -13.52
C LEU A 468 11.68 -4.48 -14.09
N PRO A 469 11.21 -5.67 -14.50
CA PRO A 469 12.05 -6.73 -15.05
C PRO A 469 12.41 -6.44 -16.52
N LEU A 470 13.11 -5.34 -16.79
CA LEU A 470 13.53 -4.93 -18.12
C LEU A 470 14.84 -5.63 -18.48
N ILE A 471 14.77 -6.84 -19.01
CA ILE A 471 15.95 -7.62 -19.40
C ILE A 471 16.58 -7.13 -20.72
N TRP A 472 17.87 -7.38 -20.88
CA TRP A 472 18.59 -7.21 -22.12
C TRP A 472 19.31 -8.51 -22.48
N ASN A 473 18.98 -9.11 -23.60
CA ASN A 473 19.67 -10.30 -24.12
C ASN A 473 19.96 -10.12 -25.61
N PRO A 474 21.18 -9.68 -25.98
CA PRO A 474 21.53 -9.37 -27.37
C PRO A 474 21.61 -10.62 -28.28
N GLU A 475 21.67 -11.83 -27.70
CA GLU A 475 21.70 -13.08 -28.46
C GLU A 475 20.31 -13.50 -28.95
N ARG A 476 19.26 -12.93 -28.40
CA ARG A 476 17.88 -13.23 -28.79
C ARG A 476 17.45 -12.35 -29.96
N GLU A 477 16.92 -12.99 -31.01
CA GLU A 477 16.39 -12.30 -32.19
C GLU A 477 15.25 -11.32 -31.83
N GLU A 478 14.45 -11.67 -30.82
CA GLU A 478 13.38 -10.81 -30.30
C GLU A 478 13.90 -9.45 -29.82
N THR A 479 15.12 -9.39 -29.27
CA THR A 479 15.72 -8.14 -28.78
C THR A 479 15.91 -7.15 -29.92
N GLU A 480 16.40 -7.60 -31.09
CA GLU A 480 16.54 -6.79 -32.28
C GLU A 480 15.17 -6.29 -32.77
N LYS A 481 14.24 -7.20 -32.94
CA LYS A 481 12.87 -6.88 -33.39
C LYS A 481 12.14 -5.89 -32.46
N ILE A 482 12.33 -6.02 -31.15
CA ILE A 482 11.74 -5.09 -30.17
C ILE A 482 12.37 -3.71 -30.31
N ALA A 483 13.69 -3.63 -30.50
CA ALA A 483 14.38 -2.35 -30.69
C ALA A 483 13.92 -1.64 -31.98
N GLU A 484 13.78 -2.37 -33.07
CA GLU A 484 13.26 -1.85 -34.34
C GLU A 484 11.80 -1.35 -34.21
N LEU A 485 10.93 -2.13 -33.55
CA LEU A 485 9.54 -1.73 -33.28
C LEU A 485 9.49 -0.46 -32.42
N GLY A 486 10.38 -0.35 -31.42
CA GLY A 486 10.48 0.84 -30.59
C GLY A 486 10.92 2.07 -31.37
N ALA A 487 11.97 1.93 -32.20
CA ALA A 487 12.49 3.00 -33.04
C ALA A 487 11.46 3.48 -34.09
N ASN A 488 10.72 2.54 -34.68
CA ASN A 488 9.76 2.81 -35.76
C ASN A 488 8.35 3.17 -35.24
N SER A 489 8.13 3.12 -33.94
CA SER A 489 6.81 3.38 -33.33
C SER A 489 6.20 4.75 -33.68
N HIS A 490 7.01 5.69 -34.14
CA HIS A 490 6.60 7.02 -34.57
C HIS A 490 6.16 7.08 -36.05
N ALA A 491 6.58 6.11 -36.88
CA ALA A 491 6.35 6.17 -38.33
C ALA A 491 4.91 5.82 -38.74
N GLU A 492 4.20 5.06 -37.91
CA GLU A 492 2.92 4.49 -38.26
C GLU A 492 1.69 5.30 -37.78
N GLN A 493 1.78 6.62 -37.79
CA GLN A 493 0.64 7.47 -37.38
C GLN A 493 -0.66 7.21 -38.16
N HIS A 494 -0.57 6.70 -39.40
CA HIS A 494 -1.73 6.46 -40.26
C HIS A 494 -2.50 5.18 -39.94
N ASN A 495 -1.84 4.14 -39.38
CA ASN A 495 -2.44 2.83 -39.08
C ASN A 495 -2.90 2.68 -37.62
N GLY A 496 -2.69 3.71 -36.80
CA GLY A 496 -2.99 3.69 -35.37
C GLY A 496 -1.93 2.93 -34.53
N ILE A 497 -2.00 3.11 -33.21
CA ILE A 497 -1.00 2.55 -32.28
C ILE A 497 -1.18 1.05 -31.97
N LYS A 498 -2.39 0.53 -32.19
CA LYS A 498 -2.76 -0.86 -31.78
C LYS A 498 -1.96 -1.94 -32.49
N PRO A 499 -1.74 -1.87 -33.82
CA PRO A 499 -0.93 -2.88 -34.52
C PRO A 499 0.48 -2.96 -33.98
N ILE A 500 1.11 -1.81 -33.71
CA ILE A 500 2.49 -1.77 -33.22
C ILE A 500 2.59 -2.28 -31.79
N LEU A 501 1.64 -1.92 -30.89
CA LEU A 501 1.58 -2.46 -29.54
C LEU A 501 1.39 -3.98 -29.53
N LYS A 502 0.56 -4.50 -30.44
CA LYS A 502 0.35 -5.95 -30.59
C LYS A 502 1.62 -6.65 -31.09
N ALA A 503 2.35 -6.02 -32.01
CA ALA A 503 3.64 -6.55 -32.48
C ALA A 503 4.68 -6.56 -31.36
N ILE A 504 4.78 -5.48 -30.56
CA ILE A 504 5.61 -5.40 -29.38
C ILE A 504 5.26 -6.50 -28.38
N ASP A 505 3.99 -6.64 -28.01
CA ASP A 505 3.53 -7.67 -27.06
C ASP A 505 3.93 -9.08 -27.52
N LYS A 506 3.77 -9.39 -28.81
CA LYS A 506 4.14 -10.69 -29.38
C LYS A 506 5.64 -10.98 -29.18
N GLN A 507 6.52 -10.03 -29.51
CA GLN A 507 7.95 -10.20 -29.34
C GLN A 507 8.36 -10.25 -27.86
N VAL A 508 7.74 -9.43 -27.03
CA VAL A 508 7.99 -9.41 -25.58
C VAL A 508 7.59 -10.74 -24.94
N TYR A 509 6.42 -11.29 -25.25
CA TYR A 509 6.04 -12.62 -24.73
C TYR A 509 7.02 -13.72 -25.15
N SER A 510 7.54 -13.67 -26.39
CA SER A 510 8.57 -14.60 -26.85
C SER A 510 9.87 -14.40 -26.10
N LEU A 511 10.37 -13.17 -25.96
CA LEU A 511 11.60 -12.83 -25.24
C LEU A 511 11.60 -13.37 -23.79
N TYR A 512 10.46 -13.31 -23.11
CA TYR A 512 10.30 -13.79 -21.74
C TYR A 512 9.84 -15.25 -21.66
N ASP A 513 9.87 -16.00 -22.77
CA ASP A 513 9.47 -17.41 -22.89
C ASP A 513 8.11 -17.70 -22.25
N MET A 514 7.14 -16.80 -22.45
CA MET A 514 5.80 -16.93 -21.87
C MET A 514 5.02 -18.06 -22.57
N ASP A 515 4.51 -19.01 -21.80
CA ASP A 515 3.58 -20.02 -22.30
C ASP A 515 2.20 -19.43 -22.59
N ASP A 516 1.38 -20.16 -23.34
CA ASP A 516 0.08 -19.65 -23.80
C ASP A 516 -0.91 -19.43 -22.65
N GLU A 517 -0.85 -20.22 -21.57
CA GLU A 517 -1.67 -20.01 -20.38
C GLU A 517 -1.31 -18.67 -19.70
N SER A 518 -0.02 -18.40 -19.54
CA SER A 518 0.49 -17.16 -18.96
C SER A 518 0.17 -15.94 -19.83
N LYS A 519 0.33 -16.06 -21.16
CA LYS A 519 -0.07 -14.99 -22.11
C LYS A 519 -1.55 -14.66 -21.95
N LYS A 520 -2.41 -15.69 -21.98
CA LYS A 520 -3.86 -15.52 -21.83
C LYS A 520 -4.22 -14.85 -20.51
N LEU A 521 -3.58 -15.26 -19.41
CA LEU A 521 -3.82 -14.66 -18.09
C LEU A 521 -3.43 -13.18 -18.06
N VAL A 522 -2.25 -12.82 -18.60
CA VAL A 522 -1.82 -11.41 -18.71
C VAL A 522 -2.82 -10.61 -19.53
N GLU A 523 -3.24 -11.12 -20.69
CA GLU A 523 -4.22 -10.45 -21.57
C GLU A 523 -5.56 -10.24 -20.86
N GLU A 524 -6.08 -11.24 -20.16
CA GLU A 524 -7.35 -11.15 -19.42
C GLU A 524 -7.29 -10.13 -18.26
N ILE A 525 -6.19 -10.12 -17.51
CA ILE A 525 -6.00 -9.18 -16.40
C ILE A 525 -5.83 -7.77 -16.95
N MET A 526 -5.02 -7.59 -17.99
CA MET A 526 -4.79 -6.28 -18.58
C MET A 526 -6.02 -5.73 -19.29
N ALA A 527 -6.82 -6.57 -19.94
CA ALA A 527 -8.10 -6.14 -20.53
C ALA A 527 -9.10 -5.60 -19.50
N LYS A 528 -9.08 -6.15 -18.27
CA LYS A 528 -9.90 -5.65 -17.16
C LYS A 528 -9.30 -4.41 -16.48
N THR A 529 -7.98 -4.31 -16.49
CA THR A 529 -7.23 -3.24 -15.80
C THR A 529 -7.17 -1.98 -16.68
N LEU A 530 -6.84 -2.14 -17.97
CA LEU A 530 -6.71 -1.07 -18.94
C LEU A 530 -8.08 -0.76 -19.54
N SER A 531 -8.91 -0.01 -18.81
CA SER A 531 -10.28 0.31 -19.24
C SER A 531 -10.33 1.43 -20.29
N ASN A 532 -9.26 2.20 -20.44
CA ASN A 532 -9.16 3.25 -21.45
C ASN A 532 -8.84 2.66 -22.83
N LYS A 533 -9.88 2.17 -23.52
CA LYS A 533 -9.79 1.50 -24.83
C LYS A 533 -9.19 2.38 -25.95
N SER A 534 -9.15 3.68 -25.77
CA SER A 534 -8.56 4.59 -26.77
C SER A 534 -7.04 4.55 -26.79
N LEU A 535 -6.42 4.06 -25.71
CA LEU A 535 -4.96 3.99 -25.54
C LEU A 535 -4.39 2.58 -25.79
N TRP A 536 -5.25 1.54 -25.80
CA TRP A 536 -4.80 0.13 -25.93
C TRP A 536 -5.53 -0.63 -27.03
#